data_84f333f99a715814f9e269fa3f4acdb6
#
_entry.id   84f333f99a715814f9e269fa3f4acdb6
#
_cell.length_a   1.000
_cell.length_b   1.000
_cell.length_c   1.000
_cell.angle_alpha   90.00
_cell.angle_beta   90.00
_cell.angle_gamma   90.00
#
_symmetry.space_group_name_H-M   'P 1'
#
loop_
_entity.id
_entity.type
_entity.pdbx_description
1 polymer ?
#
loop_
_entity_poly.entity_id
_entity_poly.type
_entity_poly.pdbx_seq_one_letter_code
_entity_poly.pdbx_strand_id
1 'polypeptide(L)'
;MGISKDMKYTALYWALRFVETELDVHTKNYNGYNITIYADEQLVDFGGKIRCNGRYPLTSHKSFVVLECVDRLLTKGYLPEQITLGLDHDIEIDGKTFIDCVAWDDYCHDTHVVGITYTSRLVSGLLEYKGVYSKDTVTREFGFGVQSKENVAASDDFEIIGDELVRYKGNESVVRIPDGIVSISASAFWNNTYVKEVVFPSTLERLGGDCFYYCTNLEKVTIPEKVSIMGNNPFAGCPKLVLRNESPYFVLENGVLYDKNKTNLIHYTISKSDKKFAVPNTVVCLGKHCFFACDNLEKIVIPESVIRMENNPFSGCTKLTVENHSPYYHFENGIIYNKYKTTVIGCLNGTRIDRLVIPDTVTLISRNSFWNCKGIKKIVITENVNRIGYNPFSGCENLLLESESPMFLCEGGVIYNANKTHILCATGRAVGKHFCVPDGVTHIGRGVFSGCADMESIDLNRVSYIDKSSFTSCTSLTELYIPDSVTYIGEWAFAYCTNLERVSISQATKIDKNAFNECSVQIEWRE
;
A
#
# COMPACT_ATOMS: atom_id res chain seq x y z
N MET A 1 -20.18 0.40 -3.02
CA MET A 1 -19.14 -0.25 -2.17
C MET A 1 -18.63 0.81 -1.23
N GLY A 2 -18.81 0.61 0.08
CA GLY A 2 -18.44 1.55 1.11
C GLY A 2 -16.95 1.88 1.08
N ILE A 3 -16.56 3.17 1.26
CA ILE A 3 -15.23 3.48 1.70
C ILE A 3 -15.11 2.73 3.00
N SER A 4 -14.35 1.66 2.96
CA SER A 4 -14.09 1.01 4.22
C SER A 4 -13.51 2.05 5.15
N LYS A 5 -13.67 1.83 6.42
CA LYS A 5 -12.83 2.29 7.50
C LYS A 5 -11.34 2.04 7.20
N ASP A 6 -10.95 2.23 5.92
CA ASP A 6 -9.60 2.08 5.45
C ASP A 6 -8.84 3.22 6.11
N MET A 7 -7.92 2.86 7.00
CA MET A 7 -7.08 3.81 7.75
C MET A 7 -6.44 4.89 6.86
N LYS A 8 -6.36 4.65 5.56
CA LYS A 8 -5.89 5.55 4.52
C LYS A 8 -6.73 6.83 4.43
N TYR A 9 -8.05 6.72 4.50
CA TYR A 9 -8.95 7.87 4.43
C TYR A 9 -9.12 8.55 5.79
N THR A 10 -9.07 7.78 6.87
CA THR A 10 -8.99 8.33 8.22
C THR A 10 -7.76 9.21 8.37
N ALA A 11 -6.61 8.82 7.80
CA ALA A 11 -5.41 9.66 7.79
C ALA A 11 -5.60 10.96 7.02
N LEU A 12 -6.37 10.96 5.90
CA LEU A 12 -6.70 12.18 5.17
C LEU A 12 -7.61 13.10 5.99
N TYR A 13 -8.65 12.55 6.66
CA TYR A 13 -9.52 13.33 7.54
C TYR A 13 -8.72 14.01 8.65
N TRP A 14 -7.73 13.31 9.22
CA TRP A 14 -6.84 13.85 10.25
C TRP A 14 -5.86 14.88 9.68
N ALA A 15 -5.29 14.63 8.51
CA ALA A 15 -4.42 15.60 7.84
C ALA A 15 -5.18 16.91 7.53
N LEU A 16 -6.45 16.80 7.19
CA LEU A 16 -7.35 17.93 6.98
C LEU A 16 -7.96 18.47 8.30
N ARG A 17 -7.61 17.90 9.46
CA ARG A 17 -8.08 18.31 10.79
C ARG A 17 -9.60 18.17 11.00
N PHE A 18 -10.21 17.16 10.39
CA PHE A 18 -11.57 16.75 10.76
C PHE A 18 -11.56 16.04 12.11
N VAL A 19 -12.54 16.32 12.95
CA VAL A 19 -12.70 15.71 14.27
C VAL A 19 -13.84 14.70 14.21
N GLU A 20 -13.59 13.49 14.69
CA GLU A 20 -14.64 12.49 14.84
C GLU A 20 -15.60 12.93 15.93
N THR A 21 -16.84 13.23 15.58
CA THR A 21 -17.89 13.71 16.48
C THR A 21 -18.83 12.59 16.92
N GLU A 22 -19.03 11.59 16.08
CA GLU A 22 -19.77 10.37 16.33
C GLU A 22 -19.06 9.21 15.64
N LEU A 23 -19.48 7.99 15.88
CA LEU A 23 -18.90 6.83 15.21
C LEU A 23 -18.97 7.00 13.68
N ASP A 24 -17.79 6.99 13.04
CA ASP A 24 -17.64 7.18 11.59
C ASP A 24 -18.18 8.50 11.02
N VAL A 25 -18.42 9.49 11.88
CA VAL A 25 -18.82 10.85 11.49
C VAL A 25 -17.69 11.82 11.86
N HIS A 26 -17.10 12.44 10.85
CA HIS A 26 -16.00 13.40 11.01
C HIS A 26 -16.45 14.79 10.60
N THR A 27 -16.31 15.76 11.49
CA THR A 27 -16.74 17.15 11.23
C THR A 27 -15.57 18.12 11.37
N LYS A 28 -15.52 19.11 10.51
CA LYS A 28 -14.62 20.26 10.60
C LYS A 28 -15.39 21.57 10.49
N ASN A 29 -15.12 22.47 11.42
CA ASN A 29 -15.73 23.80 11.45
C ASN A 29 -14.83 24.85 10.80
N TYR A 30 -15.41 25.68 9.94
CA TYR A 30 -14.78 26.81 9.27
C TYR A 30 -15.53 28.09 9.63
N ASN A 31 -15.17 28.72 10.74
CA ASN A 31 -15.81 29.99 11.20
C ASN A 31 -17.35 29.90 11.27
N GLY A 32 -17.88 28.82 11.84
CA GLY A 32 -19.32 28.60 11.98
C GLY A 32 -19.98 27.84 10.81
N TYR A 33 -19.21 27.42 9.82
CA TYR A 33 -19.65 26.56 8.73
C TYR A 33 -19.06 25.15 8.90
N ASN A 34 -19.88 24.12 8.87
CA ASN A 34 -19.45 22.75 9.06
C ASN A 34 -19.44 21.95 7.76
N ILE A 35 -18.36 21.20 7.54
CA ILE A 35 -18.34 20.09 6.60
C ILE A 35 -18.36 18.81 7.42
N THR A 36 -19.24 17.88 7.08
CA THR A 36 -19.41 16.61 7.78
C THR A 36 -19.19 15.44 6.81
N ILE A 37 -18.37 14.48 7.21
CA ILE A 37 -18.07 13.26 6.47
C ILE A 37 -18.74 12.10 7.18
N TYR A 38 -19.57 11.38 6.46
CA TYR A 38 -20.21 10.13 6.88
C TYR A 38 -19.41 8.98 6.27
N ALA A 39 -18.44 8.46 7.01
CA ALA A 39 -17.50 7.49 6.49
C ALA A 39 -18.16 6.17 6.09
N ASP A 40 -19.16 5.71 6.84
CA ASP A 40 -19.93 4.50 6.53
C ASP A 40 -20.79 4.66 5.27
N GLU A 41 -21.37 5.83 5.07
CA GLU A 41 -22.22 6.13 3.91
C GLU A 41 -21.38 6.53 2.68
N GLN A 42 -20.08 6.82 2.86
CA GLN A 42 -19.19 7.38 1.85
C GLN A 42 -19.69 8.70 1.27
N LEU A 43 -20.18 9.54 2.10
CA LEU A 43 -20.74 10.80 1.72
C LEU A 43 -20.09 11.94 2.48
N VAL A 44 -19.96 13.07 1.83
CA VAL A 44 -19.63 14.35 2.48
C VAL A 44 -20.80 15.29 2.37
N ASP A 45 -21.16 15.88 3.49
CA ASP A 45 -22.14 16.96 3.57
C ASP A 45 -21.36 18.28 3.71
N PHE A 46 -21.46 19.10 2.68
CA PHE A 46 -20.87 20.43 2.65
C PHE A 46 -21.79 21.51 3.28
N GLY A 47 -22.74 21.13 4.13
CA GLY A 47 -23.55 22.04 4.95
C GLY A 47 -24.53 22.92 4.19
N GLY A 48 -24.86 22.59 2.94
CA GLY A 48 -25.89 23.27 2.15
C GLY A 48 -25.56 24.66 1.61
N LYS A 49 -24.40 25.23 1.95
CA LYS A 49 -23.95 26.54 1.42
C LYS A 49 -23.08 26.41 0.19
N ILE A 50 -22.27 25.35 0.11
CA ILE A 50 -21.57 24.98 -1.12
C ILE A 50 -22.62 24.38 -2.07
N ARG A 51 -22.66 24.89 -3.29
CA ARG A 51 -23.60 24.39 -4.29
C ARG A 51 -23.16 23.02 -4.78
N CYS A 52 -23.87 21.99 -4.38
CA CYS A 52 -23.75 20.63 -4.89
C CYS A 52 -25.14 19.97 -4.86
N ASN A 53 -25.33 18.94 -5.67
CA ASN A 53 -26.60 18.20 -5.70
C ASN A 53 -26.76 17.27 -4.50
N GLY A 54 -26.93 17.85 -3.30
CA GLY A 54 -27.07 17.09 -2.05
C GLY A 54 -25.75 16.67 -1.44
N ARG A 55 -25.71 15.47 -0.81
CA ARG A 55 -24.49 14.89 -0.25
C ARG A 55 -23.56 14.41 -1.37
N TYR A 56 -22.32 14.81 -1.30
CA TYR A 56 -21.31 14.50 -2.31
C TYR A 56 -20.71 13.09 -2.07
N PRO A 57 -20.71 12.19 -3.06
CA PRO A 57 -20.22 10.84 -2.87
C PRO A 57 -18.70 10.80 -2.79
N LEU A 58 -18.14 10.13 -1.77
CA LEU A 58 -16.71 9.87 -1.60
C LEU A 58 -16.37 8.46 -2.12
N THR A 59 -16.68 8.18 -3.37
CA THR A 59 -16.56 6.83 -3.95
C THR A 59 -15.30 6.61 -4.77
N SER A 60 -14.54 7.67 -5.02
CA SER A 60 -13.33 7.65 -5.85
C SER A 60 -12.25 8.55 -5.28
N HIS A 61 -11.00 8.37 -5.75
CA HIS A 61 -9.90 9.24 -5.40
C HIS A 61 -10.14 10.69 -5.79
N LYS A 62 -10.81 10.93 -6.93
CA LYS A 62 -11.21 12.27 -7.36
C LYS A 62 -12.08 12.97 -6.32
N SER A 63 -13.00 12.25 -5.69
CA SER A 63 -13.87 12.81 -4.65
C SER A 63 -13.09 13.31 -3.43
N PHE A 64 -12.01 12.62 -3.04
CA PHE A 64 -11.14 13.05 -1.93
C PHE A 64 -10.32 14.27 -2.30
N VAL A 65 -9.88 14.37 -3.54
CA VAL A 65 -9.19 15.56 -4.05
C VAL A 65 -10.10 16.77 -3.99
N VAL A 66 -11.34 16.61 -4.39
CA VAL A 66 -12.37 17.67 -4.30
C VAL A 66 -12.53 18.10 -2.84
N LEU A 67 -12.65 17.15 -1.90
CA LEU A 67 -12.74 17.46 -0.48
C LEU A 67 -11.53 18.25 0.02
N GLU A 68 -10.32 17.84 -0.35
CA GLU A 68 -9.09 18.55 0.01
C GLU A 68 -9.03 19.96 -0.57
N CYS A 69 -9.43 20.12 -1.83
CA CYS A 69 -9.48 21.43 -2.47
C CYS A 69 -10.48 22.36 -1.79
N VAL A 70 -11.67 21.87 -1.46
CA VAL A 70 -12.68 22.62 -0.72
C VAL A 70 -12.15 23.01 0.67
N ASP A 71 -11.53 22.06 1.41
CA ASP A 71 -10.90 22.33 2.70
C ASP A 71 -9.89 23.49 2.62
N ARG A 72 -9.04 23.46 1.60
CA ARG A 72 -8.02 24.51 1.39
C ARG A 72 -8.62 25.85 1.03
N LEU A 73 -9.64 25.88 0.17
CA LEU A 73 -10.35 27.12 -0.20
C LEU A 73 -10.98 27.77 1.03
N LEU A 74 -11.73 27.02 1.82
CA LEU A 74 -12.36 27.51 3.06
C LEU A 74 -11.33 27.95 4.11
N THR A 75 -10.24 27.20 4.25
CA THR A 75 -9.14 27.55 5.18
C THR A 75 -8.46 28.85 4.77
N LYS A 76 -8.44 29.20 3.49
CA LYS A 76 -7.89 30.46 2.97
C LYS A 76 -8.90 31.61 2.95
N GLY A 77 -10.12 31.40 3.41
CA GLY A 77 -11.13 32.45 3.62
C GLY A 77 -12.12 32.66 2.47
N TYR A 78 -12.15 31.74 1.48
CA TYR A 78 -13.25 31.75 0.50
C TYR A 78 -14.56 31.43 1.21
N LEU A 79 -15.63 32.12 0.81
CA LEU A 79 -16.94 31.86 1.38
C LEU A 79 -17.56 30.60 0.75
N PRO A 80 -18.26 29.77 1.54
CA PRO A 80 -18.89 28.55 1.02
C PRO A 80 -19.81 28.80 -0.18
N GLU A 81 -20.51 29.91 -0.19
CA GLU A 81 -21.45 30.29 -1.23
C GLU A 81 -20.81 30.59 -2.59
N GLN A 82 -19.50 30.82 -2.61
CA GLN A 82 -18.70 31.03 -3.81
C GLN A 82 -18.29 29.74 -4.50
N ILE A 83 -18.43 28.59 -3.81
CA ILE A 83 -17.94 27.29 -4.27
C ILE A 83 -19.12 26.49 -4.84
N THR A 84 -18.93 25.94 -6.03
CA THR A 84 -19.87 25.00 -6.67
C THR A 84 -19.12 23.74 -7.06
N LEU A 85 -19.70 22.57 -6.79
CA LEU A 85 -19.15 21.27 -7.14
C LEU A 85 -19.94 20.66 -8.29
N GLY A 86 -19.26 20.37 -9.39
CA GLY A 86 -19.82 19.69 -10.56
C GLY A 86 -19.93 18.18 -10.36
N LEU A 87 -20.76 17.53 -11.17
CA LEU A 87 -20.94 16.06 -11.15
C LEU A 87 -19.67 15.31 -11.60
N ASP A 88 -18.87 15.96 -12.44
CA ASP A 88 -17.61 15.39 -12.98
C ASP A 88 -16.38 15.72 -12.11
N HIS A 89 -16.62 16.15 -10.87
CA HIS A 89 -15.59 16.53 -9.89
C HIS A 89 -14.91 17.88 -10.19
N ASP A 90 -15.52 18.71 -11.00
CA ASP A 90 -15.07 20.09 -11.24
C ASP A 90 -15.41 20.98 -10.04
N ILE A 91 -14.55 21.95 -9.77
CA ILE A 91 -14.80 22.99 -8.76
C ILE A 91 -14.94 24.32 -9.46
N GLU A 92 -16.06 24.97 -9.25
CA GLU A 92 -16.33 26.31 -9.73
C GLU A 92 -16.30 27.32 -8.58
N ILE A 93 -15.74 28.49 -8.87
CA ILE A 93 -15.77 29.65 -7.97
C ILE A 93 -16.38 30.82 -8.74
N ASP A 94 -17.47 31.41 -8.21
CA ASP A 94 -18.21 32.49 -8.83
C ASP A 94 -18.66 32.20 -10.29
N GLY A 95 -19.07 30.95 -10.54
CA GLY A 95 -19.56 30.50 -11.85
C GLY A 95 -18.49 30.29 -12.92
N LYS A 96 -17.22 30.23 -12.53
CA LYS A 96 -16.11 29.89 -13.43
C LYS A 96 -15.46 28.58 -12.98
N THR A 97 -15.32 27.64 -13.90
CA THR A 97 -14.60 26.38 -13.64
C THR A 97 -13.12 26.67 -13.44
N PHE A 98 -12.60 26.33 -12.30
CA PHE A 98 -11.21 26.60 -11.93
C PHE A 98 -10.37 25.36 -11.79
N ILE A 99 -10.96 24.19 -11.60
CA ILE A 99 -10.26 22.97 -11.27
C ILE A 99 -10.89 21.81 -12.00
N ASP A 100 -10.08 21.16 -12.81
CA ASP A 100 -10.34 19.83 -13.33
C ASP A 100 -9.50 18.87 -12.50
N CYS A 101 -10.16 18.07 -11.66
CA CYS A 101 -9.46 17.19 -10.72
C CYS A 101 -9.11 15.86 -11.39
N VAL A 102 -7.84 15.61 -11.59
CA VAL A 102 -7.34 14.31 -12.03
C VAL A 102 -6.66 13.62 -10.84
N ALA A 103 -7.20 12.48 -10.41
CA ALA A 103 -6.60 11.66 -9.37
C ALA A 103 -6.17 10.33 -9.96
N TRP A 104 -4.93 9.96 -9.75
CA TRP A 104 -4.42 8.63 -10.08
C TRP A 104 -4.17 7.84 -8.80
N ASP A 105 -4.59 6.61 -8.82
CA ASP A 105 -4.20 5.64 -7.80
C ASP A 105 -2.85 5.05 -8.23
N ASP A 106 -1.77 5.54 -7.66
CA ASP A 106 -0.50 4.86 -7.80
C ASP A 106 -0.49 3.66 -6.86
N TYR A 107 -0.74 2.50 -7.44
CA TYR A 107 -0.87 1.24 -6.75
C TYR A 107 0.36 0.84 -5.96
N CYS A 108 1.46 1.52 -6.15
CA CYS A 108 2.68 1.01 -5.60
C CYS A 108 2.83 1.21 -4.11
N HIS A 109 2.26 2.12 -3.44
CA HIS A 109 2.48 2.27 -1.98
C HIS A 109 1.85 3.55 -1.43
N ASP A 110 0.55 3.54 -1.23
CA ASP A 110 -0.13 4.57 -0.42
C ASP A 110 0.11 6.03 -0.85
N THR A 111 0.68 6.26 -2.03
CA THR A 111 0.84 7.57 -2.64
C THR A 111 -0.26 7.82 -3.63
N HIS A 112 -1.12 8.77 -3.31
CA HIS A 112 -2.08 9.29 -4.24
C HIS A 112 -1.43 10.41 -5.02
N VAL A 113 -1.35 10.26 -6.32
CA VAL A 113 -0.97 11.35 -7.19
C VAL A 113 -2.23 12.11 -7.55
N VAL A 114 -2.29 13.35 -7.15
CA VAL A 114 -3.37 14.26 -7.46
C VAL A 114 -2.85 15.28 -8.43
N GLY A 115 -3.32 15.24 -9.67
CA GLY A 115 -3.13 16.30 -10.63
C GLY A 115 -4.31 17.26 -10.57
N ILE A 116 -4.05 18.53 -10.42
CA ILE A 116 -5.05 19.59 -10.52
C ILE A 116 -4.66 20.49 -11.67
N THR A 117 -5.45 20.51 -12.72
CA THR A 117 -5.37 21.53 -13.77
C THR A 117 -6.25 22.69 -13.39
N TYR A 118 -5.73 23.89 -13.53
CA TYR A 118 -6.49 25.10 -13.31
C TYR A 118 -6.32 26.05 -14.49
N THR A 119 -7.38 26.78 -14.77
CA THR A 119 -7.43 27.73 -15.88
C THR A 119 -7.21 29.18 -15.44
N SER A 120 -6.97 29.45 -14.15
CA SER A 120 -6.86 30.80 -13.59
C SER A 120 -5.67 31.02 -12.68
N ARG A 121 -5.00 32.17 -12.82
CA ARG A 121 -3.91 32.64 -11.94
C ARG A 121 -4.31 32.81 -10.48
N LEU A 122 -5.59 32.98 -10.16
CA LEU A 122 -6.09 33.13 -8.79
C LEU A 122 -5.98 31.85 -7.98
N VAL A 123 -6.16 30.70 -8.63
CA VAL A 123 -6.11 29.39 -7.97
C VAL A 123 -4.70 28.85 -7.90
N SER A 124 -3.80 29.23 -8.81
CA SER A 124 -2.41 28.74 -8.84
C SER A 124 -1.63 29.03 -7.55
N GLY A 125 -1.83 30.18 -6.94
CA GLY A 125 -1.21 30.51 -5.65
C GLY A 125 -1.85 29.81 -4.43
N LEU A 126 -3.03 29.22 -4.63
CA LEU A 126 -3.80 28.53 -3.59
C LEU A 126 -3.50 27.04 -3.51
N LEU A 127 -3.18 26.45 -4.65
CA LEU A 127 -3.09 25.01 -4.85
C LEU A 127 -1.66 24.57 -5.19
N GLU A 128 -0.65 25.23 -4.62
CA GLU A 128 0.70 24.64 -4.59
C GLU A 128 0.67 23.35 -3.78
N TYR A 129 0.20 22.28 -4.42
CA TYR A 129 0.31 20.94 -3.89
C TYR A 129 1.53 20.27 -4.52
N LYS A 130 2.53 19.99 -3.69
CA LYS A 130 3.64 19.14 -4.08
C LYS A 130 3.21 17.69 -3.95
N GLY A 131 2.40 17.23 -4.91
CA GLY A 131 2.13 15.81 -5.10
C GLY A 131 3.29 15.15 -5.86
N VAL A 132 3.43 13.85 -5.72
CA VAL A 132 4.37 13.06 -6.52
C VAL A 132 3.75 12.85 -7.90
N TYR A 133 4.30 13.49 -8.90
CA TYR A 133 3.87 13.32 -10.29
C TYR A 133 4.86 12.45 -11.04
N SER A 134 4.38 11.56 -11.92
CA SER A 134 5.26 11.07 -12.96
C SER A 134 5.51 12.19 -13.96
N LYS A 135 6.75 12.40 -14.32
CA LYS A 135 7.20 13.49 -15.20
C LYS A 135 6.50 13.49 -16.56
N ASP A 136 6.22 12.31 -17.10
CA ASP A 136 5.57 12.17 -18.41
C ASP A 136 4.12 12.65 -18.44
N THR A 137 3.39 12.47 -17.33
CA THR A 137 2.01 12.92 -17.21
C THR A 137 1.94 14.44 -17.09
N VAL A 138 2.82 15.04 -16.27
CA VAL A 138 2.90 16.49 -16.10
C VAL A 138 3.32 17.18 -17.41
N THR A 139 4.31 16.64 -18.13
CA THR A 139 4.76 17.22 -19.40
C THR A 139 3.74 17.08 -20.52
N ARG A 140 2.99 15.99 -20.56
CA ARG A 140 2.02 15.71 -21.63
C ARG A 140 0.72 16.48 -21.49
N GLU A 141 0.23 16.69 -20.27
CA GLU A 141 -1.06 17.31 -20.00
C GLU A 141 -0.98 18.78 -19.56
N PHE A 142 0.12 19.20 -18.95
CA PHE A 142 0.23 20.53 -18.35
C PHE A 142 1.24 21.47 -19.02
N GLY A 143 1.98 21.01 -20.02
CA GLY A 143 2.87 21.85 -20.84
C GLY A 143 3.99 22.55 -20.07
N PHE A 144 4.37 22.08 -18.89
CA PHE A 144 5.52 22.62 -18.18
C PHE A 144 6.80 22.11 -18.81
N GLY A 145 7.44 22.95 -19.63
CA GLY A 145 8.76 22.70 -20.17
C GLY A 145 9.78 22.59 -19.04
N VAL A 146 10.11 21.37 -18.67
CA VAL A 146 11.27 21.11 -17.84
C VAL A 146 12.48 21.27 -18.77
N GLN A 147 13.31 22.28 -18.52
CA GLN A 147 14.64 22.33 -19.16
C GLN A 147 15.36 21.01 -18.83
N SER A 148 15.63 20.24 -19.86
CA SER A 148 16.43 19.02 -19.77
C SER A 148 17.82 19.42 -19.26
N LYS A 149 18.11 19.15 -17.99
CA LYS A 149 19.50 19.03 -17.58
C LYS A 149 20.05 17.78 -18.28
N GLU A 150 21.22 17.94 -18.88
CA GLU A 150 21.95 16.91 -19.60
C GLU A 150 21.91 15.58 -18.81
N ASN A 151 21.62 14.49 -19.50
CA ASN A 151 21.67 13.14 -18.97
C ASN A 151 23.08 12.90 -18.40
N VAL A 152 23.16 12.80 -17.09
CA VAL A 152 24.29 12.12 -16.47
C VAL A 152 24.22 10.69 -16.98
N ALA A 153 25.27 10.19 -17.60
CA ALA A 153 25.38 8.83 -18.09
C ALA A 153 25.26 7.88 -16.85
N ALA A 154 24.05 7.51 -16.51
CA ALA A 154 23.76 6.46 -15.56
C ALA A 154 24.16 5.13 -16.23
N SER A 155 24.77 4.21 -15.48
CA SER A 155 24.97 2.85 -15.97
C SER A 155 23.61 2.23 -16.29
N ASP A 156 23.56 1.22 -17.16
CA ASP A 156 22.33 0.48 -17.51
C ASP A 156 21.64 -0.15 -16.28
N ASP A 157 22.32 -0.15 -15.13
CA ASP A 157 21.81 -0.66 -13.86
C ASP A 157 20.77 0.25 -13.19
N PHE A 158 20.74 1.54 -13.54
CA PHE A 158 19.81 2.52 -12.96
C PHE A 158 18.69 2.85 -13.94
N GLU A 159 17.48 2.50 -13.59
CA GLU A 159 16.29 2.99 -14.28
C GLU A 159 15.87 4.33 -13.65
N ILE A 160 16.13 5.42 -14.37
CA ILE A 160 15.89 6.79 -13.91
C ILE A 160 14.86 7.45 -14.83
N ILE A 161 13.84 8.07 -14.21
CA ILE A 161 12.88 8.90 -14.92
C ILE A 161 12.96 10.31 -14.32
N GLY A 162 13.54 11.22 -15.08
CA GLY A 162 13.81 12.59 -14.60
C GLY A 162 14.85 12.62 -13.49
N ASP A 163 14.44 13.01 -12.31
CA ASP A 163 15.23 13.06 -11.08
C ASP A 163 14.84 11.97 -10.07
N GLU A 164 14.05 10.99 -10.51
CA GLU A 164 13.61 9.86 -9.70
C GLU A 164 14.33 8.58 -10.12
N LEU A 165 14.98 7.91 -9.17
CA LEU A 165 15.43 6.54 -9.31
C LEU A 165 14.23 5.61 -9.15
N VAL A 166 13.74 5.10 -10.28
CA VAL A 166 12.61 4.17 -10.29
C VAL A 166 13.05 2.78 -9.83
N ARG A 167 14.25 2.35 -10.27
CA ARG A 167 14.76 1.02 -9.97
C ARG A 167 16.26 0.90 -10.14
N TYR A 168 16.87 0.06 -9.32
CA TYR A 168 18.23 -0.42 -9.46
C TYR A 168 18.24 -1.90 -9.85
N LYS A 169 18.90 -2.25 -10.97
CA LYS A 169 18.98 -3.59 -11.56
C LYS A 169 20.36 -4.25 -11.39
N GLY A 170 21.32 -3.49 -10.87
CA GLY A 170 22.70 -3.93 -10.73
C GLY A 170 22.93 -4.87 -9.54
N ASN A 171 24.12 -5.45 -9.50
CA ASN A 171 24.54 -6.42 -8.49
C ASN A 171 25.78 -5.97 -7.69
N GLU A 172 26.09 -4.68 -7.72
CA GLU A 172 27.24 -4.15 -7.00
C GLU A 172 27.01 -4.16 -5.48
N SER A 173 28.09 -4.39 -4.76
CA SER A 173 28.05 -4.39 -3.29
C SER A 173 27.99 -2.99 -2.69
N VAL A 174 28.55 -1.99 -3.37
CA VAL A 174 28.50 -0.57 -2.99
C VAL A 174 27.87 0.21 -4.13
N VAL A 175 26.65 0.69 -3.92
CA VAL A 175 25.90 1.42 -4.93
C VAL A 175 25.97 2.92 -4.65
N ARG A 176 26.50 3.69 -5.60
CA ARG A 176 26.48 5.16 -5.56
C ARG A 176 25.36 5.66 -6.45
N ILE A 177 24.31 6.20 -5.83
CA ILE A 177 23.20 6.76 -6.58
C ILE A 177 23.68 8.04 -7.27
N PRO A 178 23.39 8.22 -8.59
CA PRO A 178 23.85 9.36 -9.35
C PRO A 178 23.44 10.71 -8.74
N ASP A 179 24.34 11.69 -8.89
CA ASP A 179 24.03 13.06 -8.49
C ASP A 179 22.85 13.62 -9.28
N GLY A 180 22.03 14.44 -8.61
CA GLY A 180 20.83 15.01 -9.20
C GLY A 180 19.56 14.19 -8.95
N ILE A 181 19.65 12.96 -8.43
CA ILE A 181 18.48 12.21 -7.97
C ILE A 181 17.91 12.88 -6.73
N VAL A 182 16.61 13.17 -6.78
CA VAL A 182 15.84 13.82 -5.71
C VAL A 182 14.92 12.81 -5.01
N SER A 183 14.50 11.78 -5.72
CA SER A 183 13.56 10.77 -5.21
C SER A 183 14.00 9.35 -5.53
N ILE A 184 13.79 8.44 -4.60
CA ILE A 184 13.86 7.00 -4.82
C ILE A 184 12.45 6.44 -4.73
N SER A 185 12.02 5.76 -5.79
CA SER A 185 10.70 5.12 -5.86
C SER A 185 10.52 4.04 -4.81
N ALA A 186 9.26 3.75 -4.51
CA ALA A 186 8.90 2.58 -3.72
C ALA A 186 9.46 1.30 -4.36
N SER A 187 9.99 0.41 -3.52
CA SER A 187 10.57 -0.88 -3.95
C SER A 187 11.74 -0.80 -4.95
N ALA A 188 12.41 0.34 -5.09
CA ALA A 188 13.48 0.55 -6.08
C ALA A 188 14.65 -0.44 -5.97
N PHE A 189 14.94 -0.95 -4.78
CA PHE A 189 15.96 -1.98 -4.51
C PHE A 189 15.35 -3.27 -3.96
N TRP A 190 14.05 -3.49 -4.13
CA TRP A 190 13.37 -4.62 -3.51
C TRP A 190 14.08 -5.94 -3.81
N ASN A 191 14.35 -6.73 -2.73
CA ASN A 191 14.99 -8.03 -2.78
C ASN A 191 16.39 -8.04 -3.45
N ASN A 192 17.07 -6.89 -3.51
CA ASN A 192 18.46 -6.85 -3.98
C ASN A 192 19.37 -7.40 -2.87
N THR A 193 19.81 -8.64 -3.05
CA THR A 193 20.67 -9.34 -2.08
C THR A 193 22.16 -9.10 -2.27
N TYR A 194 22.57 -8.30 -3.28
CA TYR A 194 23.97 -8.00 -3.56
C TYR A 194 24.43 -6.76 -2.81
N VAL A 195 23.57 -5.74 -2.70
CA VAL A 195 23.93 -4.45 -2.12
C VAL A 195 24.25 -4.56 -0.63
N LYS A 196 25.41 -4.00 -0.24
CA LYS A 196 25.85 -3.88 1.16
C LYS A 196 25.85 -2.44 1.67
N GLU A 197 26.16 -1.50 0.80
CA GLU A 197 26.17 -0.08 1.12
C GLU A 197 25.53 0.72 -0.01
N VAL A 198 24.67 1.69 0.37
CA VAL A 198 24.12 2.67 -0.55
C VAL A 198 24.60 4.04 -0.14
N VAL A 199 25.19 4.76 -1.10
CA VAL A 199 25.63 6.14 -0.94
C VAL A 199 24.65 7.03 -1.70
N PHE A 200 23.89 7.82 -0.95
CA PHE A 200 22.92 8.74 -1.50
C PHE A 200 23.55 10.07 -1.94
N PRO A 201 23.03 10.71 -2.99
CA PRO A 201 23.45 12.06 -3.37
C PRO A 201 22.90 13.10 -2.37
N SER A 202 23.58 14.22 -2.25
CA SER A 202 23.15 15.34 -1.40
C SER A 202 21.85 16.02 -1.88
N THR A 203 21.37 15.66 -3.07
CA THR A 203 20.13 16.16 -3.66
C THR A 203 18.90 15.37 -3.22
N LEU A 204 19.08 14.21 -2.58
CA LEU A 204 17.98 13.33 -2.22
C LEU A 204 17.06 13.97 -1.16
N GLU A 205 15.75 14.05 -1.46
CA GLU A 205 14.73 14.61 -0.59
C GLU A 205 13.69 13.55 -0.16
N ARG A 206 13.58 12.43 -0.91
CA ARG A 206 12.53 11.45 -0.71
C ARG A 206 13.02 10.01 -0.83
N LEU A 207 12.61 9.18 0.15
CA LEU A 207 12.72 7.72 0.12
C LEU A 207 11.33 7.09 0.01
N GLY A 208 11.10 6.30 -1.02
CA GLY A 208 9.87 5.54 -1.20
C GLY A 208 9.67 4.45 -0.14
N GLY A 209 8.44 4.02 0.03
CA GLY A 209 8.13 2.91 0.95
C GLY A 209 8.71 1.60 0.45
N ASP A 210 9.13 0.76 1.40
CA ASP A 210 9.68 -0.57 1.10
C ASP A 210 10.85 -0.54 0.06
N CYS A 211 11.52 0.61 -0.16
CA CYS A 211 12.49 0.77 -1.26
C CYS A 211 13.71 -0.15 -1.13
N PHE A 212 14.07 -0.59 0.07
CA PHE A 212 15.11 -1.60 0.34
C PHE A 212 14.53 -2.87 0.97
N TYR A 213 13.27 -3.19 0.70
CA TYR A 213 12.62 -4.36 1.26
C TYR A 213 13.36 -5.66 0.90
N TYR A 214 13.71 -6.47 1.93
CA TYR A 214 14.49 -7.70 1.78
C TYR A 214 15.90 -7.53 1.16
N CYS A 215 16.53 -6.36 1.28
CA CYS A 215 17.96 -6.23 0.99
C CYS A 215 18.77 -6.88 2.13
N THR A 216 18.83 -8.22 2.12
CA THR A 216 19.33 -9.03 3.24
C THR A 216 20.80 -8.85 3.55
N ASN A 217 21.59 -8.33 2.62
CA ASN A 217 23.01 -8.03 2.79
C ASN A 217 23.30 -6.54 3.00
N LEU A 218 22.29 -5.68 3.03
CA LEU A 218 22.47 -4.25 3.27
C LEU A 218 23.00 -4.01 4.70
N GLU A 219 24.20 -3.47 4.79
CA GLU A 219 24.95 -3.27 6.04
C GLU A 219 24.96 -1.81 6.48
N LYS A 220 24.91 -0.86 5.53
CA LYS A 220 25.10 0.55 5.85
C LYS A 220 24.25 1.47 4.99
N VAL A 221 23.51 2.34 5.64
CA VAL A 221 22.76 3.45 5.03
C VAL A 221 22.88 4.68 5.94
N THR A 222 23.14 5.83 5.31
CA THR A 222 23.04 7.14 5.98
C THR A 222 21.95 7.95 5.30
N ILE A 223 20.92 8.35 6.06
CA ILE A 223 19.83 9.21 5.57
C ILE A 223 20.37 10.64 5.44
N PRO A 224 20.41 11.24 4.22
CA PRO A 224 20.98 12.56 4.01
C PRO A 224 20.15 13.69 4.65
N GLU A 225 20.80 14.83 4.85
CA GLU A 225 20.23 16.03 5.50
C GLU A 225 18.91 16.51 4.84
N LYS A 226 18.81 16.45 3.50
CA LYS A 226 17.64 16.96 2.77
C LYS A 226 16.46 16.01 2.74
N VAL A 227 16.62 14.75 3.12
CA VAL A 227 15.50 13.80 3.13
C VAL A 227 14.45 14.25 4.14
N SER A 228 13.32 14.68 3.65
CA SER A 228 12.19 15.20 4.42
C SER A 228 10.93 14.31 4.33
N ILE A 229 10.91 13.41 3.35
CA ILE A 229 9.79 12.50 3.11
C ILE A 229 10.29 11.06 3.09
N MET A 230 9.63 10.21 3.85
CA MET A 230 9.90 8.78 3.91
C MET A 230 8.60 8.00 3.84
N GLY A 231 8.55 7.06 2.93
CA GLY A 231 7.44 6.12 2.82
C GLY A 231 7.44 5.07 3.93
N ASN A 232 6.51 4.13 3.84
CA ASN A 232 6.39 3.06 4.82
C ASN A 232 7.65 2.22 4.87
N ASN A 233 8.17 2.01 6.05
CA ASN A 233 9.36 1.23 6.42
C ASN A 233 10.30 0.87 5.24
N PRO A 234 11.13 1.79 4.77
CA PRO A 234 11.96 1.56 3.58
C PRO A 234 12.97 0.43 3.76
N PHE A 235 13.27 0.04 4.99
CA PHE A 235 14.33 -0.92 5.35
C PHE A 235 13.80 -2.24 5.92
N ALA A 236 12.53 -2.58 5.68
CA ALA A 236 11.98 -3.84 6.19
C ALA A 236 12.73 -5.05 5.62
N GLY A 237 13.11 -5.98 6.49
CA GLY A 237 13.82 -7.20 6.07
C GLY A 237 15.32 -7.02 5.82
N CYS A 238 15.96 -5.95 6.35
CA CYS A 238 17.40 -5.72 6.27
C CYS A 238 18.09 -6.09 7.62
N PRO A 239 18.43 -7.37 7.87
CA PRO A 239 18.87 -7.83 9.19
C PRO A 239 20.26 -7.36 9.59
N LYS A 240 21.09 -6.94 8.64
CA LYS A 240 22.47 -6.50 8.89
C LYS A 240 22.62 -4.98 8.97
N LEU A 241 21.52 -4.25 8.73
CA LEU A 241 21.56 -2.80 8.55
C LEU A 241 22.01 -2.06 9.81
N VAL A 242 23.01 -1.21 9.64
CA VAL A 242 23.39 -0.13 10.53
C VAL A 242 22.93 1.18 9.90
N LEU A 243 21.87 1.76 10.45
CA LEU A 243 21.29 3.01 9.97
C LEU A 243 21.95 4.20 10.65
N ARG A 244 22.23 5.26 9.90
CA ARG A 244 22.61 6.59 10.38
C ARG A 244 21.63 7.62 9.85
N ASN A 245 21.41 8.67 10.59
CA ASN A 245 20.50 9.75 10.21
C ASN A 245 21.18 11.11 10.36
N GLU A 246 21.24 11.86 9.29
CA GLU A 246 21.70 13.26 9.22
C GLU A 246 20.52 14.21 8.96
N SER A 247 19.35 13.67 8.65
CA SER A 247 18.17 14.48 8.37
C SER A 247 17.55 15.06 9.64
N PRO A 248 17.22 16.35 9.68
CA PRO A 248 16.53 16.99 10.80
C PRO A 248 15.03 16.65 10.87
N TYR A 249 14.50 15.95 9.87
CA TYR A 249 13.08 15.57 9.79
C TYR A 249 12.79 14.22 10.42
N PHE A 250 13.83 13.49 10.81
CA PHE A 250 13.70 12.17 11.46
C PHE A 250 14.57 12.11 12.70
N VAL A 251 14.19 11.25 13.62
CA VAL A 251 14.96 10.93 14.83
C VAL A 251 15.31 9.46 14.84
N LEU A 252 16.61 9.16 14.86
CA LEU A 252 17.13 7.81 15.05
C LEU A 252 17.65 7.71 16.49
N GLU A 253 16.98 6.90 17.30
CA GLU A 253 17.34 6.71 18.70
C GLU A 253 17.39 5.22 19.04
N ASN A 254 18.52 4.76 19.54
CA ASN A 254 18.73 3.36 19.91
C ASN A 254 18.30 2.36 18.81
N GLY A 255 18.57 2.68 17.53
CA GLY A 255 18.21 1.84 16.39
C GLY A 255 16.72 1.84 16.04
N VAL A 256 15.96 2.80 16.53
CA VAL A 256 14.56 3.01 16.16
C VAL A 256 14.43 4.35 15.43
N LEU A 257 13.85 4.32 14.25
CA LEU A 257 13.62 5.50 13.42
C LEU A 257 12.19 6.00 13.61
N TYR A 258 12.07 7.28 13.89
CA TYR A 258 10.82 8.00 14.08
C TYR A 258 10.74 9.21 13.15
N ASP A 259 9.55 9.76 13.00
CA ASP A 259 9.39 11.12 12.50
C ASP A 259 9.99 12.15 13.49
N LYS A 260 10.13 13.40 13.05
CA LYS A 260 10.76 14.49 13.81
C LYS A 260 10.19 14.66 15.22
N ASN A 261 8.90 14.46 15.39
CA ASN A 261 8.18 14.67 16.65
C ASN A 261 8.08 13.39 17.50
N LYS A 262 8.65 12.30 17.04
CA LYS A 262 8.50 10.95 17.61
C LYS A 262 7.04 10.51 17.79
N THR A 263 6.17 10.95 16.88
CA THR A 263 4.76 10.56 16.86
C THR A 263 4.51 9.35 15.99
N ASN A 264 5.36 9.11 14.98
CA ASN A 264 5.29 7.92 14.11
C ASN A 264 6.56 7.08 14.26
N LEU A 265 6.40 5.81 14.62
CA LEU A 265 7.49 4.83 14.63
C LEU A 265 7.56 4.21 13.22
N ILE A 266 8.63 4.53 12.48
CA ILE A 266 8.80 4.16 11.08
C ILE A 266 9.50 2.82 10.94
N HIS A 267 10.60 2.61 11.68
CA HIS A 267 11.44 1.41 11.56
C HIS A 267 12.10 1.05 12.89
N TYR A 268 12.05 -0.21 13.26
CA TYR A 268 12.82 -0.82 14.34
C TYR A 268 13.88 -1.74 13.73
N THR A 269 15.14 -1.46 14.04
CA THR A 269 16.27 -2.20 13.44
C THR A 269 16.30 -3.65 13.90
N ILE A 270 16.27 -4.58 12.96
CA ILE A 270 16.19 -6.03 13.21
C ILE A 270 17.42 -6.57 13.96
N SER A 271 18.61 -6.00 13.71
CA SER A 271 19.87 -6.42 14.34
C SER A 271 19.95 -6.13 15.85
N LYS A 272 18.97 -5.39 16.41
CA LYS A 272 18.92 -5.15 17.86
C LYS A 272 18.76 -6.45 18.64
N SER A 273 19.53 -6.56 19.72
CA SER A 273 19.48 -7.70 20.63
C SER A 273 18.43 -7.58 21.74
N ASP A 274 17.68 -6.48 21.76
CA ASP A 274 16.69 -6.21 22.80
C ASP A 274 15.58 -7.26 22.78
N LYS A 275 15.35 -7.88 23.93
CA LYS A 275 14.24 -8.82 24.10
C LYS A 275 12.93 -8.13 24.44
N LYS A 276 12.99 -6.90 24.94
CA LYS A 276 11.83 -6.11 25.35
C LYS A 276 11.95 -4.69 24.82
N PHE A 277 10.84 -4.17 24.32
CA PHE A 277 10.75 -2.79 23.89
C PHE A 277 9.45 -2.15 24.40
N ALA A 278 9.56 -1.01 25.02
CA ALA A 278 8.41 -0.17 25.36
C ALA A 278 8.32 0.96 24.32
N VAL A 279 7.22 1.00 23.60
CA VAL A 279 6.94 2.11 22.66
C VAL A 279 6.81 3.40 23.46
N PRO A 280 7.54 4.47 23.10
CA PRO A 280 7.44 5.75 23.81
C PRO A 280 6.03 6.32 23.83
N ASN A 281 5.63 6.98 24.93
CA ASN A 281 4.30 7.61 25.06
C ASN A 281 4.05 8.78 24.09
N THR A 282 5.08 9.25 23.39
CA THR A 282 4.94 10.23 22.31
C THR A 282 4.42 9.62 21.02
N VAL A 283 4.57 8.29 20.85
CA VAL A 283 4.18 7.59 19.62
C VAL A 283 2.66 7.45 19.57
N VAL A 284 2.11 7.92 18.48
CA VAL A 284 0.68 7.92 18.16
C VAL A 284 0.39 6.88 17.08
N CYS A 285 1.36 6.61 16.20
CA CYS A 285 1.24 5.69 15.08
C CYS A 285 2.37 4.66 15.07
N LEU A 286 2.01 3.39 14.88
CA LEU A 286 2.93 2.34 14.47
C LEU A 286 2.84 2.18 12.95
N GLY A 287 3.93 2.48 12.25
CA GLY A 287 4.00 2.39 10.80
C GLY A 287 3.86 0.95 10.27
N LYS A 288 3.52 0.82 9.00
CA LYS A 288 3.43 -0.47 8.30
C LYS A 288 4.75 -1.24 8.44
N HIS A 289 4.67 -2.50 8.87
CA HIS A 289 5.83 -3.39 9.02
C HIS A 289 6.98 -2.80 9.86
N CYS A 290 6.73 -1.85 10.75
CA CYS A 290 7.78 -1.14 11.48
C CYS A 290 8.62 -2.04 12.39
N PHE A 291 8.11 -3.21 12.81
CA PHE A 291 8.83 -4.26 13.52
C PHE A 291 9.04 -5.52 12.68
N PHE A 292 9.14 -5.37 11.36
CA PHE A 292 9.23 -6.51 10.45
C PHE A 292 10.38 -7.46 10.80
N ALA A 293 10.06 -8.76 10.99
CA ALA A 293 11.01 -9.85 11.26
C ALA A 293 11.95 -9.62 12.47
N CYS A 294 11.49 -8.88 13.49
CA CYS A 294 12.26 -8.64 14.71
C CYS A 294 12.22 -9.84 15.65
N ASP A 295 12.85 -10.96 15.26
CA ASP A 295 12.81 -12.25 15.97
C ASP A 295 13.55 -12.24 17.32
N ASN A 296 14.41 -11.26 17.60
CA ASN A 296 15.01 -11.08 18.91
C ASN A 296 14.04 -10.46 19.93
N LEU A 297 13.01 -9.76 19.45
CA LEU A 297 12.04 -9.10 20.30
C LEU A 297 11.00 -10.10 20.81
N GLU A 298 11.01 -10.35 22.12
CA GLU A 298 10.10 -11.29 22.77
C GLU A 298 8.88 -10.59 23.38
N LYS A 299 9.02 -9.31 23.75
CA LYS A 299 7.93 -8.52 24.34
C LYS A 299 7.94 -7.08 23.86
N ILE A 300 6.76 -6.58 23.48
CA ILE A 300 6.51 -5.15 23.22
C ILE A 300 5.42 -4.65 24.15
N VAL A 301 5.58 -3.42 24.64
CA VAL A 301 4.56 -2.70 25.41
C VAL A 301 4.06 -1.54 24.55
N ILE A 302 2.75 -1.52 24.26
CA ILE A 302 2.09 -0.50 23.47
C ILE A 302 1.35 0.45 24.42
N PRO A 303 1.70 1.74 24.46
CA PRO A 303 1.08 2.72 25.37
C PRO A 303 -0.31 3.14 24.90
N GLU A 304 -1.05 3.82 25.79
CA GLU A 304 -2.36 4.40 25.51
C GLU A 304 -2.34 5.43 24.37
N SER A 305 -1.21 6.08 24.13
CA SER A 305 -1.02 7.10 23.10
C SER A 305 -1.12 6.53 21.67
N VAL A 306 -0.93 5.23 21.46
CA VAL A 306 -1.01 4.62 20.13
C VAL A 306 -2.46 4.50 19.72
N ILE A 307 -2.88 5.36 18.81
CA ILE A 307 -4.25 5.39 18.26
C ILE A 307 -4.32 4.81 16.85
N ARG A 308 -3.16 4.65 16.18
CA ARG A 308 -3.07 4.10 14.82
C ARG A 308 -2.00 3.01 14.72
N MET A 309 -2.40 1.89 14.14
CA MET A 309 -1.49 0.84 13.65
C MET A 309 -1.74 0.65 12.16
N GLU A 310 -0.71 0.80 11.37
CA GLU A 310 -0.79 0.48 9.95
C GLU A 310 -0.71 -1.04 9.72
N ASN A 311 -0.89 -1.48 8.48
CA ASN A 311 -1.00 -2.91 8.17
C ASN A 311 0.11 -3.75 8.82
N ASN A 312 -0.31 -4.65 9.67
CA ASN A 312 0.47 -5.66 10.36
C ASN A 312 1.90 -5.18 10.76
N PRO A 313 2.03 -4.28 11.74
CA PRO A 313 3.33 -3.71 12.13
C PRO A 313 4.32 -4.77 12.62
N PHE A 314 3.86 -5.94 13.03
CA PHE A 314 4.64 -7.03 13.63
C PHE A 314 4.85 -8.22 12.69
N SER A 315 4.67 -8.04 11.39
CA SER A 315 4.88 -9.09 10.40
C SER A 315 6.25 -9.75 10.55
N GLY A 316 6.28 -11.08 10.58
CA GLY A 316 7.51 -11.86 10.69
C GLY A 316 8.05 -12.03 12.09
N CYS A 317 7.48 -11.39 13.14
CA CYS A 317 7.92 -11.57 14.53
C CYS A 317 7.38 -12.89 15.10
N THR A 318 8.21 -13.94 15.16
CA THR A 318 7.77 -15.30 15.53
C THR A 318 7.71 -15.55 17.03
N LYS A 319 8.37 -14.72 17.85
CA LYS A 319 8.47 -14.89 19.32
C LYS A 319 7.76 -13.80 20.11
N LEU A 320 7.17 -12.83 19.41
CA LEU A 320 6.66 -11.62 20.02
C LEU A 320 5.39 -11.87 20.83
N THR A 321 5.37 -11.34 22.05
CA THR A 321 4.18 -11.12 22.87
C THR A 321 3.92 -9.63 23.01
N VAL A 322 2.63 -9.24 23.05
CA VAL A 322 2.23 -7.83 23.12
C VAL A 322 1.49 -7.56 24.42
N GLU A 323 1.98 -6.59 25.19
CA GLU A 323 1.27 -5.94 26.29
C GLU A 323 0.66 -4.65 25.76
N ASN A 324 -0.65 -4.64 25.57
CA ASN A 324 -1.35 -3.53 24.95
C ASN A 324 -2.11 -2.70 25.97
N HIS A 325 -1.82 -1.41 26.03
CA HIS A 325 -2.57 -0.41 26.80
C HIS A 325 -3.37 0.55 25.90
N SER A 326 -3.21 0.45 24.56
CA SER A 326 -4.01 1.26 23.65
C SER A 326 -5.48 0.87 23.71
N PRO A 327 -6.42 1.82 23.90
CA PRO A 327 -7.84 1.55 23.92
C PRO A 327 -8.43 1.33 22.51
N TYR A 328 -7.62 1.50 21.45
CA TYR A 328 -8.06 1.41 20.06
C TYR A 328 -7.87 0.03 19.44
N TYR A 329 -7.17 -0.88 20.15
CA TYR A 329 -6.86 -2.21 19.64
C TYR A 329 -7.12 -3.29 20.68
N HIS A 330 -7.54 -4.46 20.21
CA HIS A 330 -7.63 -5.67 21.02
C HIS A 330 -6.66 -6.73 20.49
N PHE A 331 -5.90 -7.32 21.39
CA PHE A 331 -5.03 -8.45 21.13
C PHE A 331 -5.63 -9.68 21.81
N GLU A 332 -6.05 -10.64 21.02
CA GLU A 332 -6.67 -11.86 21.54
C GLU A 332 -6.13 -13.07 20.79
N ASN A 333 -5.55 -14.02 21.52
CA ASN A 333 -4.94 -15.22 20.97
C ASN A 333 -3.93 -14.94 19.83
N GLY A 334 -3.21 -13.83 19.90
CA GLY A 334 -2.25 -13.39 18.87
C GLY A 334 -2.88 -12.73 17.65
N ILE A 335 -4.18 -12.55 17.61
CA ILE A 335 -4.90 -11.80 16.57
C ILE A 335 -5.10 -10.36 17.03
N ILE A 336 -4.93 -9.43 16.13
CA ILE A 336 -5.05 -7.99 16.36
C ILE A 336 -6.33 -7.49 15.71
N TYR A 337 -7.18 -6.88 16.50
CA TYR A 337 -8.45 -6.29 16.07
C TYR A 337 -8.45 -4.78 16.32
N ASN A 338 -9.30 -4.06 15.60
CA ASN A 338 -9.63 -2.68 15.96
C ASN A 338 -10.45 -2.63 17.28
N LYS A 339 -10.66 -1.43 17.81
CA LYS A 339 -11.37 -1.15 19.08
C LYS A 339 -12.72 -1.88 19.21
N TYR A 340 -13.44 -2.00 18.12
CA TYR A 340 -14.81 -2.57 18.11
C TYR A 340 -14.84 -4.04 17.71
N LYS A 341 -13.69 -4.66 17.49
CA LYS A 341 -13.55 -6.01 16.93
C LYS A 341 -14.32 -6.22 15.61
N THR A 342 -14.48 -5.16 14.82
CA THR A 342 -15.11 -5.24 13.50
C THR A 342 -14.11 -5.53 12.38
N THR A 343 -12.83 -5.36 12.66
CA THR A 343 -11.76 -5.53 11.68
C THR A 343 -10.62 -6.37 12.25
N VAL A 344 -10.19 -7.39 11.51
CA VAL A 344 -8.91 -8.07 11.74
C VAL A 344 -7.81 -7.25 11.08
N ILE A 345 -6.88 -6.72 11.88
CA ILE A 345 -5.77 -5.88 11.41
C ILE A 345 -4.52 -6.69 11.13
N GLY A 346 -4.24 -7.69 11.97
CA GLY A 346 -3.05 -8.50 11.85
C GLY A 346 -3.06 -9.74 12.72
N CYS A 347 -2.03 -10.55 12.55
CA CYS A 347 -1.76 -11.73 13.36
C CYS A 347 -0.27 -11.77 13.71
N LEU A 348 0.04 -12.06 14.96
CA LEU A 348 1.42 -12.34 15.38
C LEU A 348 1.89 -13.69 14.80
N ASN A 349 3.01 -13.70 14.13
CA ASN A 349 3.48 -14.90 13.39
C ASN A 349 3.83 -16.10 14.30
N GLY A 350 4.04 -15.86 15.60
CA GLY A 350 4.19 -16.92 16.61
C GLY A 350 2.89 -17.61 17.03
N THR A 351 1.75 -17.10 16.59
CA THR A 351 0.42 -17.61 16.94
C THR A 351 0.23 -19.06 16.49
N ARG A 352 -0.25 -19.91 17.39
CA ARG A 352 -0.55 -21.33 17.12
C ARG A 352 -2.00 -21.62 17.51
N ILE A 353 -2.83 -21.85 16.51
CA ILE A 353 -4.28 -22.12 16.69
C ILE A 353 -4.68 -23.23 15.74
N ASP A 354 -5.28 -24.29 16.27
CA ASP A 354 -5.76 -25.39 15.42
C ASP A 354 -6.97 -24.96 14.59
N ARG A 355 -7.90 -24.20 15.18
CA ARG A 355 -9.08 -23.68 14.51
C ARG A 355 -9.40 -22.28 15.03
N LEU A 356 -9.24 -21.29 14.17
CA LEU A 356 -9.66 -19.90 14.42
C LEU A 356 -11.04 -19.68 13.77
N VAL A 357 -12.04 -19.36 14.57
CA VAL A 357 -13.32 -18.83 14.08
C VAL A 357 -13.23 -17.32 14.17
N ILE A 358 -13.39 -16.64 13.04
CA ILE A 358 -13.42 -15.17 13.03
C ILE A 358 -14.66 -14.72 13.83
N PRO A 359 -14.51 -13.82 14.82
CA PRO A 359 -15.65 -13.36 15.62
C PRO A 359 -16.79 -12.78 14.77
N ASP A 360 -18.03 -13.00 15.18
CA ASP A 360 -19.23 -12.53 14.45
C ASP A 360 -19.33 -11.00 14.36
N THR A 361 -18.61 -10.29 15.20
CA THR A 361 -18.50 -8.82 15.11
C THR A 361 -17.64 -8.36 13.94
N VAL A 362 -16.80 -9.25 13.36
CA VAL A 362 -15.86 -8.88 12.30
C VAL A 362 -16.59 -8.80 10.96
N THR A 363 -16.44 -7.66 10.31
CA THR A 363 -16.95 -7.40 8.97
C THR A 363 -15.85 -7.31 7.91
N LEU A 364 -14.59 -7.05 8.34
CA LEU A 364 -13.44 -6.89 7.47
C LEU A 364 -12.24 -7.71 7.94
N ILE A 365 -11.65 -8.48 7.03
CA ILE A 365 -10.31 -9.05 7.16
C ILE A 365 -9.36 -8.18 6.34
N SER A 366 -8.42 -7.49 6.99
CA SER A 366 -7.52 -6.54 6.31
C SER A 366 -6.52 -7.25 5.39
N ARG A 367 -5.95 -6.49 4.45
CA ARG A 367 -4.86 -6.98 3.59
C ARG A 367 -3.68 -7.47 4.43
N ASN A 368 -3.04 -8.54 3.98
CA ASN A 368 -1.85 -9.13 4.65
C ASN A 368 -2.02 -9.44 6.14
N SER A 369 -3.26 -9.46 6.69
CA SER A 369 -3.50 -9.58 8.14
C SER A 369 -2.99 -10.88 8.75
N PHE A 370 -2.97 -11.96 8.00
CA PHE A 370 -2.41 -13.25 8.41
C PHE A 370 -1.13 -13.62 7.65
N TRP A 371 -0.46 -12.63 7.06
CA TRP A 371 0.75 -12.88 6.27
C TRP A 371 1.76 -13.76 7.05
N ASN A 372 2.15 -14.89 6.42
CA ASN A 372 3.11 -15.86 6.97
C ASN A 372 2.74 -16.44 8.37
N CYS A 373 1.45 -16.48 8.71
CA CYS A 373 0.96 -17.07 9.97
C CYS A 373 0.87 -18.61 9.85
N LYS A 374 2.03 -19.28 9.81
CA LYS A 374 2.14 -20.74 9.59
C LYS A 374 1.61 -21.61 10.74
N GLY A 375 1.34 -21.03 11.90
CA GLY A 375 0.87 -21.75 13.09
C GLY A 375 -0.65 -21.89 13.19
N ILE A 376 -1.41 -21.27 12.28
CA ILE A 376 -2.86 -21.42 12.23
C ILE A 376 -3.20 -22.51 11.21
N LYS A 377 -3.89 -23.57 11.65
CA LYS A 377 -4.23 -24.70 10.77
C LYS A 377 -5.52 -24.48 9.98
N LYS A 378 -6.50 -23.81 10.60
CA LYS A 378 -7.82 -23.58 10.00
C LYS A 378 -8.37 -22.22 10.40
N ILE A 379 -8.94 -21.49 9.43
CA ILE A 379 -9.71 -20.27 9.65
C ILE A 379 -11.12 -20.47 9.10
N VAL A 380 -12.12 -20.12 9.91
CA VAL A 380 -13.53 -20.08 9.52
C VAL A 380 -13.95 -18.62 9.43
N ILE A 381 -14.32 -18.20 8.24
CA ILE A 381 -14.84 -16.85 7.93
C ILE A 381 -16.33 -16.87 8.19
N THR A 382 -16.77 -16.16 9.23
CA THR A 382 -18.17 -16.14 9.65
C THR A 382 -19.06 -15.31 8.74
N GLU A 383 -20.39 -15.44 8.91
CA GLU A 383 -21.42 -14.87 8.03
C GLU A 383 -21.35 -13.34 7.87
N ASN A 384 -20.90 -12.63 8.92
CA ASN A 384 -20.87 -11.18 8.95
C ASN A 384 -19.65 -10.57 8.24
N VAL A 385 -18.64 -11.37 7.90
CA VAL A 385 -17.51 -10.90 7.11
C VAL A 385 -17.97 -10.61 5.69
N ASN A 386 -18.05 -9.33 5.35
CA ASN A 386 -18.49 -8.89 4.03
C ASN A 386 -17.36 -8.36 3.14
N ARG A 387 -16.15 -8.25 3.71
CA ARG A 387 -14.96 -7.77 2.99
C ARG A 387 -13.70 -8.51 3.40
N ILE A 388 -12.91 -8.81 2.37
CA ILE A 388 -11.57 -9.40 2.51
C ILE A 388 -10.62 -8.53 1.70
N GLY A 389 -9.59 -8.00 2.37
CA GLY A 389 -8.50 -7.29 1.70
C GLY A 389 -7.69 -8.22 0.80
N TYR A 390 -6.87 -7.66 -0.05
CA TYR A 390 -6.05 -8.50 -0.93
C TYR A 390 -4.98 -9.26 -0.12
N ASN A 391 -4.77 -10.49 -0.53
CA ASN A 391 -3.70 -11.39 -0.07
C ASN A 391 -3.58 -11.55 1.47
N PRO A 392 -4.69 -11.69 2.23
CA PRO A 392 -4.60 -11.72 3.68
C PRO A 392 -3.88 -12.95 4.22
N PHE A 393 -3.85 -14.06 3.47
CA PHE A 393 -3.32 -15.36 3.87
C PHE A 393 -2.02 -15.75 3.15
N SER A 394 -1.34 -14.80 2.51
CA SER A 394 -0.07 -15.06 1.83
C SER A 394 0.95 -15.70 2.76
N GLY A 395 1.68 -16.71 2.28
CA GLY A 395 2.68 -17.45 3.04
C GLY A 395 2.11 -18.40 4.10
N CYS A 396 0.78 -18.60 4.16
CA CYS A 396 0.13 -19.59 5.02
C CYS A 396 0.01 -20.94 4.29
N GLU A 397 1.11 -21.66 4.14
CA GLU A 397 1.23 -22.85 3.28
C GLU A 397 0.25 -23.99 3.62
N ASN A 398 -0.04 -24.20 4.91
CA ASN A 398 -0.86 -25.32 5.39
C ASN A 398 -2.26 -24.91 5.88
N LEU A 399 -2.67 -23.67 5.63
CA LEU A 399 -3.91 -23.13 6.11
C LEU A 399 -5.10 -23.71 5.36
N LEU A 400 -6.11 -24.19 6.11
CA LEU A 400 -7.43 -24.53 5.61
C LEU A 400 -8.37 -23.33 5.78
N LEU A 401 -9.10 -22.98 4.74
CA LEU A 401 -10.10 -21.92 4.78
C LEU A 401 -11.50 -22.50 4.63
N GLU A 402 -12.42 -22.00 5.42
CA GLU A 402 -13.87 -22.21 5.28
C GLU A 402 -14.57 -20.86 5.35
N SER A 403 -15.69 -20.73 4.65
CA SER A 403 -16.50 -19.51 4.67
C SER A 403 -17.96 -19.86 4.90
N GLU A 404 -18.56 -19.19 5.87
CA GLU A 404 -20.00 -19.16 6.14
C GLU A 404 -20.61 -17.85 5.59
N SER A 405 -19.78 -16.92 5.13
CA SER A 405 -20.22 -15.62 4.59
C SER A 405 -20.93 -15.79 3.25
N PRO A 406 -22.08 -15.15 3.05
CA PRO A 406 -22.79 -15.16 1.78
C PRO A 406 -22.06 -14.37 0.67
N MET A 407 -21.08 -13.56 1.06
CA MET A 407 -20.28 -12.74 0.12
C MET A 407 -19.14 -13.50 -0.53
N PHE A 408 -18.76 -14.65 0.05
CA PHE A 408 -17.57 -15.40 -0.38
C PHE A 408 -17.86 -16.88 -0.47
N LEU A 409 -17.56 -17.45 -1.63
CA LEU A 409 -17.53 -18.89 -1.81
C LEU A 409 -16.11 -19.40 -1.54
N CYS A 410 -15.97 -20.38 -0.66
CA CYS A 410 -14.70 -21.04 -0.37
C CYS A 410 -14.71 -22.48 -0.85
N GLU A 411 -13.86 -22.82 -1.82
CA GLU A 411 -13.71 -24.17 -2.35
C GLU A 411 -12.25 -24.59 -2.35
N GLY A 412 -11.93 -25.69 -1.68
CA GLY A 412 -10.58 -26.24 -1.66
C GLY A 412 -9.51 -25.31 -1.08
N GLY A 413 -9.88 -24.26 -0.31
CA GLY A 413 -8.95 -23.27 0.23
C GLY A 413 -8.72 -22.05 -0.69
N VAL A 414 -9.48 -21.95 -1.76
CA VAL A 414 -9.56 -20.76 -2.64
C VAL A 414 -10.84 -20.02 -2.32
N ILE A 415 -10.74 -18.70 -2.13
CA ILE A 415 -11.87 -17.82 -1.88
C ILE A 415 -12.22 -17.04 -3.15
N TYR A 416 -13.47 -17.13 -3.52
CA TYR A 416 -14.08 -16.44 -4.65
C TYR A 416 -15.09 -15.40 -4.15
N ASN A 417 -15.46 -14.45 -5.00
CA ASN A 417 -16.66 -13.66 -4.76
C ASN A 417 -17.93 -14.55 -4.86
N ALA A 418 -19.07 -14.06 -4.37
CA ALA A 418 -20.33 -14.80 -4.30
C ALA A 418 -20.77 -15.42 -5.65
N ASN A 419 -20.45 -14.76 -6.77
CA ASN A 419 -20.82 -15.21 -8.11
C ASN A 419 -19.76 -16.12 -8.76
N LYS A 420 -18.69 -16.46 -8.07
CA LYS A 420 -17.53 -17.26 -8.55
C LYS A 420 -16.90 -16.73 -9.85
N THR A 421 -16.94 -15.42 -10.04
CA THR A 421 -16.31 -14.77 -11.22
C THR A 421 -14.91 -14.23 -10.93
N HIS A 422 -14.55 -14.06 -9.64
CA HIS A 422 -13.26 -13.52 -9.21
C HIS A 422 -12.62 -14.43 -8.17
N ILE A 423 -11.34 -14.74 -8.33
CA ILE A 423 -10.53 -15.30 -7.25
C ILE A 423 -10.01 -14.14 -6.41
N LEU A 424 -10.30 -14.15 -5.11
CA LEU A 424 -9.95 -13.09 -4.18
C LEU A 424 -8.69 -13.39 -3.37
N CYS A 425 -8.53 -14.66 -2.96
CA CYS A 425 -7.31 -15.15 -2.33
C CYS A 425 -7.25 -16.68 -2.40
N ALA A 426 -6.04 -17.23 -2.28
CA ALA A 426 -5.79 -18.66 -2.22
C ALA A 426 -4.68 -18.95 -1.21
N THR A 427 -4.72 -20.14 -0.58
CA THR A 427 -3.61 -20.62 0.23
C THR A 427 -2.65 -21.46 -0.61
N GLY A 428 -1.37 -21.53 -0.24
CA GLY A 428 -0.40 -22.35 -0.97
C GLY A 428 -0.81 -23.82 -1.07
N ARG A 429 -1.45 -24.36 -0.03
CA ARG A 429 -2.00 -25.72 -0.02
C ARG A 429 -3.10 -25.92 -1.06
N ALA A 430 -3.96 -24.92 -1.27
CA ALA A 430 -5.09 -24.98 -2.20
C ALA A 430 -4.63 -25.01 -3.65
N VAL A 431 -3.52 -24.34 -3.92
CA VAL A 431 -2.99 -24.17 -5.28
C VAL A 431 -2.21 -25.41 -5.72
N GLY A 432 -1.36 -25.97 -4.83
CA GLY A 432 -0.53 -27.11 -5.17
C GLY A 432 0.45 -26.83 -6.30
N LYS A 433 0.83 -27.89 -7.03
CA LYS A 433 1.76 -27.81 -8.16
C LYS A 433 1.08 -27.42 -9.48
N HIS A 434 -0.14 -27.85 -9.65
CA HIS A 434 -0.93 -27.64 -10.87
C HIS A 434 -2.30 -27.09 -10.49
N PHE A 435 -2.59 -25.91 -10.95
CA PHE A 435 -3.87 -25.25 -10.65
C PHE A 435 -4.64 -24.99 -11.94
N CYS A 436 -5.91 -25.39 -11.96
CA CYS A 436 -6.82 -25.06 -13.05
C CYS A 436 -7.85 -24.06 -12.54
N VAL A 437 -7.90 -22.89 -13.18
CA VAL A 437 -8.89 -21.85 -12.84
C VAL A 437 -10.28 -22.38 -13.23
N PRO A 438 -11.27 -22.41 -12.30
CA PRO A 438 -12.59 -22.93 -12.59
C PRO A 438 -13.33 -22.18 -13.70
N ASP A 439 -14.22 -22.88 -14.39
CA ASP A 439 -15.14 -22.27 -15.35
C ASP A 439 -15.93 -21.14 -14.72
N GLY A 440 -16.15 -20.05 -15.48
CA GLY A 440 -16.86 -18.86 -15.03
C GLY A 440 -15.99 -17.82 -14.30
N VAL A 441 -14.78 -18.18 -13.87
CA VAL A 441 -13.84 -17.21 -13.33
C VAL A 441 -13.24 -16.39 -14.47
N THR A 442 -13.38 -15.08 -14.37
CA THR A 442 -12.87 -14.11 -15.36
C THR A 442 -11.76 -13.22 -14.80
N HIS A 443 -11.62 -13.14 -13.46
CA HIS A 443 -10.66 -12.25 -12.83
C HIS A 443 -9.82 -12.97 -11.78
N ILE A 444 -8.51 -12.76 -11.85
CA ILE A 444 -7.56 -13.13 -10.80
C ILE A 444 -7.21 -11.85 -10.04
N GLY A 445 -7.58 -11.79 -8.78
CA GLY A 445 -7.39 -10.62 -7.92
C GLY A 445 -5.94 -10.38 -7.54
N ARG A 446 -5.70 -9.24 -6.95
CA ARG A 446 -4.37 -8.77 -6.55
C ARG A 446 -3.70 -9.73 -5.56
N GLY A 447 -2.49 -10.16 -5.90
CA GLY A 447 -1.64 -10.98 -5.03
C GLY A 447 -2.15 -12.39 -4.75
N VAL A 448 -3.20 -12.86 -5.41
CA VAL A 448 -3.89 -14.14 -5.12
C VAL A 448 -2.94 -15.31 -4.97
N PHE A 449 -2.02 -15.49 -5.90
CA PHE A 449 -1.05 -16.58 -5.94
C PHE A 449 0.37 -16.12 -5.57
N SER A 450 0.52 -14.91 -5.03
CA SER A 450 1.83 -14.38 -4.67
C SER A 450 2.52 -15.27 -3.64
N GLY A 451 3.75 -15.72 -3.94
CA GLY A 451 4.53 -16.61 -3.09
C GLY A 451 4.12 -18.10 -3.19
N CYS A 452 3.29 -18.49 -4.16
CA CYS A 452 3.02 -19.90 -4.44
C CYS A 452 4.22 -20.53 -5.17
N ALA A 453 5.34 -20.66 -4.42
CA ALA A 453 6.62 -21.09 -4.97
C ALA A 453 6.61 -22.51 -5.55
N ASP A 454 5.72 -23.38 -5.08
CA ASP A 454 5.60 -24.76 -5.54
C ASP A 454 4.72 -24.92 -6.80
N MET A 455 4.07 -23.84 -7.27
CA MET A 455 3.23 -23.87 -8.47
C MET A 455 4.10 -24.09 -9.72
N GLU A 456 3.95 -25.24 -10.35
CA GLU A 456 4.67 -25.61 -11.58
C GLU A 456 3.91 -25.22 -12.84
N SER A 457 2.57 -25.23 -12.79
CA SER A 457 1.72 -24.82 -13.91
C SER A 457 0.37 -24.26 -13.46
N ILE A 458 -0.21 -23.42 -14.31
CA ILE A 458 -1.57 -22.93 -14.17
C ILE A 458 -2.29 -22.94 -15.51
N ASP A 459 -3.54 -23.45 -15.51
CA ASP A 459 -4.47 -23.28 -16.61
C ASP A 459 -5.39 -22.08 -16.28
N LEU A 460 -5.26 -21.00 -17.04
CA LEU A 460 -6.01 -19.76 -16.87
C LEU A 460 -7.42 -19.82 -17.46
N ASN A 461 -7.77 -20.88 -18.19
CA ASN A 461 -9.08 -21.09 -18.77
C ASN A 461 -9.62 -19.83 -19.51
N ARG A 462 -10.70 -19.21 -19.03
CA ARG A 462 -11.35 -18.02 -19.61
C ARG A 462 -11.09 -16.72 -18.84
N VAL A 463 -10.00 -16.66 -18.10
CA VAL A 463 -9.59 -15.42 -17.42
C VAL A 463 -9.44 -14.29 -18.42
N SER A 464 -9.99 -13.13 -18.10
CA SER A 464 -9.89 -11.91 -18.91
C SER A 464 -9.02 -10.83 -18.27
N TYR A 465 -8.84 -10.91 -16.95
CA TYR A 465 -8.12 -9.90 -16.18
C TYR A 465 -7.21 -10.55 -15.12
N ILE A 466 -5.94 -10.21 -15.16
CA ILE A 466 -4.92 -10.61 -14.17
C ILE A 466 -4.45 -9.35 -13.46
N ASP A 467 -4.76 -9.23 -12.18
CA ASP A 467 -4.47 -8.04 -11.40
C ASP A 467 -2.99 -7.99 -10.96
N LYS A 468 -2.62 -6.86 -10.38
CA LYS A 468 -1.28 -6.57 -9.86
C LYS A 468 -0.76 -7.67 -8.93
N SER A 469 0.52 -8.03 -9.10
CA SER A 469 1.25 -8.96 -8.22
C SER A 469 0.59 -10.34 -8.07
N SER A 470 -0.33 -10.73 -8.94
CA SER A 470 -1.15 -11.95 -8.79
C SER A 470 -0.32 -13.22 -8.66
N PHE A 471 0.82 -13.30 -9.33
CA PHE A 471 1.74 -14.45 -9.35
C PHE A 471 3.16 -14.07 -8.93
N THR A 472 3.35 -12.97 -8.25
CA THR A 472 4.69 -12.55 -7.81
C THR A 472 5.38 -13.68 -7.05
N SER A 473 6.64 -14.00 -7.39
CA SER A 473 7.45 -15.04 -6.75
C SER A 473 6.88 -16.47 -6.86
N CYS A 474 6.17 -16.79 -7.92
CA CYS A 474 5.85 -18.18 -8.29
C CYS A 474 7.07 -18.81 -8.95
N THR A 475 8.07 -19.17 -8.15
CA THR A 475 9.42 -19.52 -8.64
C THR A 475 9.52 -20.87 -9.34
N SER A 476 8.51 -21.74 -9.24
CA SER A 476 8.50 -23.03 -9.95
C SER A 476 7.78 -23.00 -11.31
N LEU A 477 7.15 -21.85 -11.67
CA LEU A 477 6.59 -21.69 -13.01
C LEU A 477 7.73 -21.59 -14.04
N THR A 478 7.69 -22.46 -15.07
CA THR A 478 8.68 -22.48 -16.15
C THR A 478 8.10 -22.02 -17.47
N GLU A 479 6.85 -22.30 -17.72
CA GLU A 479 6.13 -21.93 -18.94
C GLU A 479 4.73 -21.44 -18.60
N LEU A 480 4.24 -20.49 -19.39
CA LEU A 480 2.91 -19.92 -19.18
C LEU A 480 2.22 -19.66 -20.51
N TYR A 481 1.05 -20.25 -20.67
CA TYR A 481 0.14 -19.93 -21.75
C TYR A 481 -0.91 -18.93 -21.24
N ILE A 482 -0.92 -17.73 -21.80
CA ILE A 482 -1.94 -16.70 -21.53
C ILE A 482 -3.01 -16.80 -22.61
N PRO A 483 -4.25 -17.22 -22.29
CA PRO A 483 -5.30 -17.36 -23.28
C PRO A 483 -5.71 -16.02 -23.92
N ASP A 484 -6.29 -16.06 -25.13
CA ASP A 484 -6.68 -14.85 -25.86
C ASP A 484 -7.83 -14.08 -25.18
N SER A 485 -8.50 -14.70 -24.22
CA SER A 485 -9.48 -14.03 -23.35
C SER A 485 -8.85 -12.99 -22.44
N VAL A 486 -7.53 -13.07 -22.14
CA VAL A 486 -6.84 -12.14 -21.26
C VAL A 486 -6.61 -10.81 -21.98
N THR A 487 -7.29 -9.77 -21.53
CA THR A 487 -7.18 -8.42 -22.09
C THR A 487 -6.20 -7.53 -21.33
N TYR A 488 -5.90 -7.88 -20.07
CA TYR A 488 -5.04 -7.07 -19.20
C TYR A 488 -4.22 -7.92 -18.23
N ILE A 489 -2.95 -7.55 -18.10
CA ILE A 489 -2.01 -8.06 -17.10
C ILE A 489 -1.44 -6.88 -16.33
N GLY A 490 -1.68 -6.87 -15.02
CA GLY A 490 -1.30 -5.80 -14.11
C GLY A 490 0.19 -5.76 -13.80
N GLU A 491 0.59 -4.65 -13.25
CA GLU A 491 1.96 -4.39 -12.82
C GLU A 491 2.45 -5.49 -11.85
N TRP A 492 3.67 -6.00 -12.05
CA TRP A 492 4.31 -7.03 -11.21
C TRP A 492 3.55 -8.36 -11.17
N ALA A 493 2.61 -8.60 -12.07
CA ALA A 493 1.75 -9.78 -12.03
C ALA A 493 2.56 -11.09 -11.96
N PHE A 494 3.65 -11.19 -12.68
CA PHE A 494 4.56 -12.35 -12.70
C PHE A 494 5.97 -11.99 -12.25
N ALA A 495 6.15 -10.89 -11.53
CA ALA A 495 7.47 -10.48 -11.09
C ALA A 495 8.13 -11.55 -10.19
N TYR A 496 9.45 -11.69 -10.31
CA TYR A 496 10.25 -12.69 -9.56
C TYR A 496 9.86 -14.14 -9.80
N CYS A 497 9.19 -14.46 -10.90
CA CYS A 497 9.06 -15.84 -11.37
C CYS A 497 10.38 -16.24 -12.06
N THR A 498 11.41 -16.48 -11.24
CA THR A 498 12.82 -16.56 -11.69
C THR A 498 13.13 -17.72 -12.62
N ASN A 499 12.29 -18.76 -12.64
CA ASN A 499 12.43 -19.90 -13.55
C ASN A 499 11.47 -19.82 -14.75
N LEU A 500 10.71 -18.74 -14.90
CA LEU A 500 9.80 -18.57 -16.03
C LEU A 500 10.61 -18.24 -17.29
N GLU A 501 10.68 -19.22 -18.20
CA GLU A 501 11.48 -19.17 -19.42
C GLU A 501 10.65 -18.72 -20.64
N ARG A 502 9.40 -19.16 -20.72
CA ARG A 502 8.54 -18.93 -21.90
C ARG A 502 7.15 -18.48 -21.52
N VAL A 503 6.66 -17.44 -22.19
CA VAL A 503 5.27 -16.97 -22.08
C VAL A 503 4.70 -16.78 -23.47
N SER A 504 3.61 -17.49 -23.77
CA SER A 504 2.86 -17.33 -25.02
C SER A 504 1.65 -16.45 -24.75
N ILE A 505 1.52 -15.33 -25.47
CA ILE A 505 0.53 -14.27 -25.18
C ILE A 505 0.03 -13.61 -26.47
N SER A 506 -1.24 -13.20 -26.51
CA SER A 506 -1.81 -12.43 -27.62
C SER A 506 -1.26 -11.00 -27.68
N GLN A 507 -1.02 -10.50 -28.89
CA GLN A 507 -0.67 -9.10 -29.14
C GLN A 507 -1.75 -8.12 -28.68
N ALA A 508 -2.99 -8.56 -28.57
CA ALA A 508 -4.12 -7.74 -28.09
C ALA A 508 -4.12 -7.52 -26.57
N THR A 509 -3.33 -8.29 -25.82
CA THR A 509 -3.26 -8.18 -24.36
C THR A 509 -2.49 -6.92 -23.95
N LYS A 510 -3.12 -6.05 -23.17
CA LYS A 510 -2.41 -4.92 -22.54
C LYS A 510 -1.60 -5.44 -21.34
N ILE A 511 -0.31 -5.18 -21.36
CA ILE A 511 0.63 -5.55 -20.28
C ILE A 511 1.15 -4.29 -19.64
N ASP A 512 1.00 -4.19 -18.31
CA ASP A 512 1.62 -3.09 -17.57
C ASP A 512 3.13 -3.27 -17.48
N LYS A 513 3.83 -2.15 -17.34
CA LYS A 513 5.27 -2.17 -17.10
C LYS A 513 5.58 -3.02 -15.86
N ASN A 514 6.73 -3.66 -15.85
CA ASN A 514 7.17 -4.52 -14.74
C ASN A 514 6.32 -5.79 -14.50
N ALA A 515 5.37 -6.12 -15.37
CA ALA A 515 4.55 -7.34 -15.20
C ALA A 515 5.40 -8.62 -15.07
N PHE A 516 6.50 -8.72 -15.82
CA PHE A 516 7.45 -9.84 -15.81
C PHE A 516 8.83 -9.42 -15.23
N ASN A 517 8.81 -8.56 -14.25
CA ASN A 517 10.01 -8.05 -13.64
C ASN A 517 10.85 -9.16 -12.98
N GLU A 518 12.21 -9.14 -13.12
CA GLU A 518 13.10 -10.19 -12.61
C GLU A 518 12.80 -11.61 -13.14
N CYS A 519 12.25 -11.69 -14.34
CA CYS A 519 12.09 -12.93 -15.09
C CYS A 519 12.98 -12.91 -16.32
N SER A 520 13.73 -13.98 -16.56
CA SER A 520 14.50 -14.15 -17.81
C SER A 520 13.60 -14.75 -18.90
N VAL A 521 12.43 -14.14 -19.14
CA VAL A 521 11.37 -14.70 -19.95
C VAL A 521 11.48 -14.33 -21.42
N GLN A 522 11.26 -15.32 -22.30
CA GLN A 522 11.00 -15.11 -23.72
C GLN A 522 9.49 -15.02 -23.95
N ILE A 523 9.03 -13.91 -24.54
CA ILE A 523 7.61 -13.71 -24.85
C ILE A 523 7.37 -14.09 -26.31
N GLU A 524 6.53 -15.10 -26.52
CA GLU A 524 6.03 -15.55 -27.81
C GLU A 524 4.70 -14.85 -28.08
N TRP A 525 4.72 -13.89 -29.00
CA TRP A 525 3.52 -13.14 -29.37
C TRP A 525 2.66 -13.92 -30.36
N ARG A 526 1.38 -14.09 -30.02
CA ARG A 526 0.36 -14.66 -30.95
C ARG A 526 -0.45 -13.52 -31.56
N GLU A 527 -0.86 -13.75 -32.84
CA GLU A 527 -1.74 -12.83 -33.58
C GLU A 527 -3.17 -12.82 -33.05
#